data_8a6d561ff2765ede63ff3ba9568ea7a6
#
_entry.id   8a6d561ff2765ede63ff3ba9568ea7a6
#
_cell.length_a   1.000
_cell.length_b   1.000
_cell.length_c   1.000
_cell.angle_alpha   90.00
_cell.angle_beta   90.00
_cell.angle_gamma   90.00
#
_symmetry.space_group_name_H-M   'P 1'
#
loop_
_entity.id
_entity.type
_entity.pdbx_description
1 polymer ?
#
loop_
_entity_poly.entity_id
_entity_poly.type
_entity_poly.pdbx_seq_one_letter_code
_entity_poly.pdbx_strand_id
1 'polypeptide(L)'
;MPTNSFRRTIVACAPWAAGLAAATLTSVAQAHVGAYGLAHHHGAFDSFTAGAAHPLTGLDHLAAMVSVGLWSALSLGGKATSSAASARHLLSAPLAFAATLLIGALMALNGITLPGVEPMIAASLLALGLLVATRTALPTSLGAALVAGFALFHGLAHGQELGGHASAALTGMVLSTLALHMAGIGFGLALRQRSRWLPRIAGIGVATFGLGLLSPAIAGVF
;
A
#
# COMPACT_ATOMS: atom_id res chain seq x y z
N MET A 1 58.70 -21.40 -27.47
CA MET A 1 57.31 -21.66 -27.05
C MET A 1 57.02 -20.85 -25.79
N PRO A 2 56.24 -19.75 -25.84
CA PRO A 2 55.92 -19.02 -24.62
C PRO A 2 54.52 -19.46 -24.12
N THR A 3 54.49 -19.81 -22.85
CA THR A 3 53.29 -20.16 -22.10
C THR A 3 52.57 -18.91 -21.63
N ASN A 4 51.40 -18.65 -22.18
CA ASN A 4 50.47 -17.60 -21.74
C ASN A 4 49.78 -17.99 -20.44
N SER A 5 50.18 -17.37 -19.33
CA SER A 5 49.43 -17.39 -18.08
C SER A 5 48.29 -16.37 -18.11
N PHE A 6 47.07 -16.82 -18.35
CA PHE A 6 45.86 -16.02 -18.18
C PHE A 6 45.64 -15.80 -16.68
N ARG A 7 46.05 -14.65 -16.15
CA ARG A 7 45.63 -14.17 -14.84
C ARG A 7 44.14 -13.80 -14.91
N ARG A 8 43.27 -14.64 -14.34
CA ARG A 8 41.88 -14.29 -14.04
C ARG A 8 41.92 -13.32 -12.87
N THR A 9 41.71 -12.03 -13.17
CA THR A 9 41.42 -11.01 -12.17
C THR A 9 39.98 -11.21 -11.73
N ILE A 10 39.78 -11.82 -10.56
CA ILE A 10 38.49 -11.84 -9.88
C ILE A 10 38.32 -10.44 -9.33
N VAL A 11 37.48 -9.65 -9.98
CA VAL A 11 37.00 -8.37 -9.44
C VAL A 11 36.07 -8.73 -8.28
N ALA A 12 36.55 -8.53 -7.08
CA ALA A 12 35.79 -8.61 -5.86
C ALA A 12 34.76 -7.45 -5.90
N CYS A 13 33.54 -7.76 -6.31
CA CYS A 13 32.43 -6.84 -6.17
C CYS A 13 32.14 -6.64 -4.69
N ALA A 14 32.40 -5.45 -4.25
CA ALA A 14 32.51 -4.95 -2.90
C ALA A 14 31.23 -5.07 -2.04
N PRO A 15 31.38 -5.01 -0.72
CA PRO A 15 30.34 -5.16 0.29
C PRO A 15 29.40 -3.93 0.44
N TRP A 16 29.35 -3.08 -0.56
CA TRP A 16 28.55 -1.86 -0.54
C TRP A 16 27.04 -2.10 -0.71
N ALA A 17 26.64 -3.21 -1.33
CA ALA A 17 25.23 -3.57 -1.52
C ALA A 17 24.52 -4.02 -0.23
N ALA A 18 25.27 -4.59 0.71
CA ALA A 18 24.72 -5.04 1.99
C ALA A 18 24.53 -3.88 2.98
N GLY A 19 25.34 -2.83 2.87
CA GLY A 19 25.26 -1.65 3.75
C GLY A 19 24.07 -0.74 3.44
N LEU A 20 23.67 -0.62 2.18
CA LEU A 20 22.49 0.17 1.80
C LEU A 20 21.16 -0.50 2.19
N ALA A 21 21.10 -1.82 2.19
CA ALA A 21 19.92 -2.57 2.62
C ALA A 21 19.70 -2.50 4.14
N ALA A 22 20.78 -2.41 4.94
CA ALA A 22 20.69 -2.32 6.38
C ALA A 22 20.35 -0.90 6.88
N ALA A 23 20.78 0.14 6.16
CA ALA A 23 20.52 1.53 6.55
C ALA A 23 19.09 1.98 6.29
N THR A 24 18.34 1.30 5.41
CA THR A 24 16.94 1.60 5.12
C THR A 24 15.96 0.94 6.09
N LEU A 25 16.41 -0.03 6.90
CA LEU A 25 15.54 -0.77 7.81
C LEU A 25 15.36 -0.11 9.18
N THR A 26 16.17 0.88 9.54
CA THR A 26 16.11 1.50 10.87
C THR A 26 15.21 2.73 10.96
N SER A 27 14.68 3.23 9.83
CA SER A 27 13.77 4.39 9.82
C SER A 27 12.29 4.04 9.59
N VAL A 28 11.94 2.76 9.49
CA VAL A 28 10.57 2.32 9.12
C VAL A 28 9.70 2.01 10.33
N ALA A 29 10.26 2.10 11.54
CA ALA A 29 9.60 1.70 12.77
C ALA A 29 8.70 2.78 13.40
N GLN A 30 8.33 3.83 12.65
CA GLN A 30 7.38 4.85 13.14
C GLN A 30 6.18 4.98 12.21
N ALA A 31 5.51 3.87 11.93
CA ALA A 31 4.22 3.91 11.22
C ALA A 31 3.11 4.52 12.10
N HIS A 32 3.30 4.53 13.41
CA HIS A 32 2.37 5.10 14.39
C HIS A 32 3.05 6.19 15.22
N VAL A 33 3.43 7.28 14.58
CA VAL A 33 3.75 8.49 15.34
C VAL A 33 2.43 9.16 15.70
N GLY A 34 1.85 8.76 16.82
CA GLY A 34 0.78 9.48 17.51
C GLY A 34 1.15 10.91 17.93
N ALA A 35 2.13 11.54 17.27
CA ALA A 35 2.53 12.92 17.50
C ALA A 35 1.57 13.94 16.88
N TYR A 36 0.71 13.53 15.95
CA TYR A 36 -0.27 14.44 15.37
C TYR A 36 -1.62 14.42 16.08
N GLY A 37 -1.88 13.46 16.96
CA GLY A 37 -3.12 13.40 17.76
C GLY A 37 -3.24 14.49 18.84
N LEU A 38 -2.18 15.25 19.11
CA LEU A 38 -2.19 16.37 20.07
C LEU A 38 -2.14 17.76 19.41
N ALA A 39 -2.02 17.84 18.09
CA ALA A 39 -2.22 19.10 17.40
C ALA A 39 -3.71 19.43 17.46
N HIS A 40 -4.06 20.42 18.26
CA HIS A 40 -5.39 21.02 18.30
C HIS A 40 -5.71 21.61 16.92
N HIS A 41 -6.30 20.77 16.03
CA HIS A 41 -6.80 21.24 14.75
C HIS A 41 -8.02 22.13 15.03
N HIS A 42 -7.81 23.43 15.12
CA HIS A 42 -8.82 24.41 15.47
C HIS A 42 -9.79 24.74 14.33
N GLY A 43 -9.58 24.16 13.13
CA GLY A 43 -10.42 24.45 11.96
C GLY A 43 -10.72 23.21 11.09
N ALA A 44 -11.82 23.29 10.33
CA ALA A 44 -12.20 22.24 9.38
C ALA A 44 -11.14 22.06 8.26
N PHE A 45 -10.49 23.15 7.85
CA PHE A 45 -9.43 23.12 6.85
C PHE A 45 -8.18 22.36 7.34
N ASP A 46 -7.78 22.61 8.59
CA ASP A 46 -6.64 21.89 9.18
C ASP A 46 -6.93 20.40 9.33
N SER A 47 -8.14 20.06 9.77
CA SER A 47 -8.57 18.65 9.84
C SER A 47 -8.62 17.98 8.46
N PHE A 48 -9.09 18.68 7.43
CA PHE A 48 -9.08 18.21 6.06
C PHE A 48 -7.65 17.94 5.55
N THR A 49 -6.74 18.91 5.74
CA THR A 49 -5.35 18.76 5.29
C THR A 49 -4.61 17.65 6.04
N ALA A 50 -4.85 17.52 7.34
CA ALA A 50 -4.33 16.42 8.15
C ALA A 50 -4.84 15.07 7.62
N GLY A 51 -6.13 14.91 7.39
CA GLY A 51 -6.71 13.72 6.81
C GLY A 51 -6.17 13.40 5.42
N ALA A 52 -5.97 14.42 4.57
CA ALA A 52 -5.41 14.24 3.23
C ALA A 52 -3.92 13.85 3.25
N ALA A 53 -3.15 14.38 4.19
CA ALA A 53 -1.73 14.06 4.36
C ALA A 53 -1.52 12.66 4.96
N HIS A 54 -2.43 12.19 5.79
CA HIS A 54 -2.27 10.98 6.58
C HIS A 54 -1.92 9.74 5.75
N PRO A 55 -2.63 9.37 4.64
CA PRO A 55 -2.27 8.22 3.82
C PRO A 55 -0.92 8.36 3.08
N LEU A 56 -0.37 9.58 3.03
CA LEU A 56 0.91 9.85 2.39
C LEU A 56 2.09 9.70 3.35
N THR A 57 1.86 9.79 4.65
CA THR A 57 2.90 9.75 5.69
C THR A 57 3.17 8.33 6.19
N GLY A 58 2.19 7.42 6.14
CA GLY A 58 2.36 6.00 6.45
C GLY A 58 2.81 5.22 5.23
N LEU A 59 4.02 4.64 5.24
CA LEU A 59 4.54 3.85 4.10
C LEU A 59 3.70 2.61 3.80
N ASP A 60 3.13 1.98 4.80
CA ASP A 60 2.23 0.84 4.71
C ASP A 60 0.93 1.23 3.99
N HIS A 61 0.31 2.33 4.40
CA HIS A 61 -0.90 2.86 3.80
C HIS A 61 -0.66 3.32 2.36
N LEU A 62 0.42 4.08 2.12
CA LEU A 62 0.83 4.50 0.79
C LEU A 62 1.04 3.29 -0.14
N ALA A 63 1.80 2.30 0.33
CA ALA A 63 2.07 1.09 -0.44
C ALA A 63 0.80 0.28 -0.72
N ALA A 64 -0.10 0.12 0.26
CA ALA A 64 -1.36 -0.58 0.07
C ALA A 64 -2.24 0.12 -0.97
N MET A 65 -2.48 1.43 -0.84
CA MET A 65 -3.36 2.19 -1.73
C MET A 65 -2.84 2.23 -3.16
N VAL A 66 -1.55 2.49 -3.36
CA VAL A 66 -0.94 2.44 -4.69
C VAL A 66 -0.99 1.03 -5.28
N SER A 67 -0.77 -0.01 -4.45
CA SER A 67 -0.81 -1.41 -4.91
C SER A 67 -2.20 -1.87 -5.33
N VAL A 68 -3.27 -1.41 -4.70
CA VAL A 68 -4.65 -1.70 -5.13
C VAL A 68 -4.89 -1.18 -6.55
N GLY A 69 -4.53 0.08 -6.83
CA GLY A 69 -4.65 0.66 -8.17
C GLY A 69 -3.76 -0.04 -9.19
N LEU A 70 -2.51 -0.29 -8.82
CA LEU A 70 -1.52 -0.98 -9.66
C LEU A 70 -2.00 -2.38 -10.04
N TRP A 71 -2.46 -3.16 -9.06
CA TRP A 71 -3.01 -4.50 -9.30
C TRP A 71 -4.26 -4.47 -10.18
N SER A 72 -5.19 -3.55 -9.93
CA SER A 72 -6.40 -3.38 -10.76
C SER A 72 -6.05 -3.19 -12.24
N ALA A 73 -5.02 -2.40 -12.55
CA ALA A 73 -4.57 -2.16 -13.91
C ALA A 73 -3.83 -3.37 -14.51
N LEU A 74 -2.98 -4.04 -13.73
CA LEU A 74 -2.20 -5.19 -14.19
C LEU A 74 -3.04 -6.45 -14.39
N SER A 75 -4.10 -6.62 -13.60
CA SER A 75 -5.04 -7.73 -13.71
C SER A 75 -6.07 -7.58 -14.85
N LEU A 76 -6.15 -6.40 -15.46
CA LEU A 76 -7.00 -6.15 -16.62
C LEU A 76 -6.52 -7.01 -17.80
N GLY A 77 -7.15 -8.14 -18.03
CA GLY A 77 -6.85 -9.04 -19.14
C GLY A 77 -7.15 -8.40 -20.49
N GLY A 78 -6.53 -8.90 -21.58
CA GLY A 78 -6.81 -8.48 -22.95
C GLY A 78 -8.22 -8.80 -23.46
N LYS A 79 -9.10 -9.32 -22.61
CA LYS A 79 -10.45 -9.77 -22.91
C LYS A 79 -11.55 -8.77 -22.54
N ALA A 80 -11.21 -7.52 -22.17
CA ALA A 80 -12.23 -6.52 -21.94
C ALA A 80 -12.94 -6.20 -23.27
N THR A 81 -14.15 -6.70 -23.42
CA THR A 81 -14.93 -6.62 -24.66
C THR A 81 -15.59 -5.25 -24.87
N SER A 82 -15.55 -4.39 -23.84
CA SER A 82 -16.06 -3.02 -23.93
C SER A 82 -15.30 -2.07 -22.98
N SER A 83 -15.34 -0.76 -23.27
CA SER A 83 -14.78 0.27 -22.40
C SER A 83 -15.43 0.29 -21.01
N ALA A 84 -16.75 0.05 -20.94
CA ALA A 84 -17.49 -0.01 -19.68
C ALA A 84 -17.07 -1.22 -18.82
N ALA A 85 -16.83 -2.39 -19.40
CA ALA A 85 -16.33 -3.56 -18.67
C ALA A 85 -14.93 -3.32 -18.14
N SER A 86 -14.06 -2.66 -18.92
CA SER A 86 -12.72 -2.27 -18.50
C SER A 86 -12.76 -1.28 -17.34
N ALA A 87 -13.59 -0.24 -17.42
CA ALA A 87 -13.74 0.74 -16.35
C ALA A 87 -14.27 0.10 -15.07
N ARG A 88 -15.27 -0.77 -15.17
CA ARG A 88 -15.81 -1.52 -14.02
C ARG A 88 -14.73 -2.35 -13.35
N HIS A 89 -13.93 -3.07 -14.11
CA HIS A 89 -12.82 -3.87 -13.58
C HIS A 89 -11.77 -2.99 -12.87
N LEU A 90 -11.36 -1.90 -13.51
CA LEU A 90 -10.35 -0.98 -12.97
C LEU A 90 -10.77 -0.31 -11.67
N LEU A 91 -12.05 0.05 -11.55
CA LEU A 91 -12.55 0.86 -10.44
C LEU A 91 -13.17 0.05 -9.30
N SER A 92 -13.53 -1.23 -9.52
CA SER A 92 -14.23 -2.03 -8.52
C SER A 92 -13.45 -2.17 -7.21
N ALA A 93 -12.18 -2.56 -7.26
CA ALA A 93 -11.34 -2.72 -6.07
C ALA A 93 -11.01 -1.36 -5.41
N PRO A 94 -10.57 -0.31 -6.14
CA PRO A 94 -10.40 1.03 -5.59
C PRO A 94 -11.64 1.60 -4.88
N LEU A 95 -12.81 1.49 -5.50
CA LEU A 95 -14.05 2.00 -4.90
C LEU A 95 -14.50 1.15 -3.70
N ALA A 96 -14.36 -0.18 -3.77
CA ALA A 96 -14.64 -1.06 -2.65
C ALA A 96 -13.70 -0.74 -1.46
N PHE A 97 -12.40 -0.51 -1.73
CA PHE A 97 -11.45 -0.08 -0.71
C PHE A 97 -11.90 1.22 -0.06
N ALA A 98 -12.10 2.28 -0.84
CA ALA A 98 -12.45 3.62 -0.31
C ALA A 98 -13.75 3.60 0.50
N ALA A 99 -14.78 2.88 0.01
CA ALA A 99 -16.05 2.75 0.71
C ALA A 99 -15.91 1.99 2.04
N THR A 100 -15.19 0.87 2.04
CA THR A 100 -15.04 0.05 3.25
C THR A 100 -14.07 0.68 4.25
N LEU A 101 -13.03 1.38 3.78
CA LEU A 101 -12.16 2.21 4.61
C LEU A 101 -12.97 3.27 5.36
N LEU A 102 -13.88 3.96 4.67
CA LEU A 102 -14.77 4.93 5.31
C LEU A 102 -15.67 4.27 6.36
N ILE A 103 -16.22 3.08 6.07
CA ILE A 103 -17.00 2.31 7.03
C ILE A 103 -16.17 1.98 8.26
N GLY A 104 -14.95 1.46 8.08
CA GLY A 104 -14.04 1.14 9.19
C GLY A 104 -13.69 2.36 10.04
N ALA A 105 -13.41 3.50 9.39
CA ALA A 105 -13.12 4.75 10.10
C ALA A 105 -14.34 5.25 10.90
N LEU A 106 -15.55 5.19 10.32
CA LEU A 106 -16.78 5.51 11.05
C LEU A 106 -17.03 4.55 12.22
N MET A 107 -16.76 3.27 12.08
CA MET A 107 -16.86 2.30 13.17
C MET A 107 -15.91 2.69 14.32
N ALA A 108 -14.66 3.01 14.02
CA ALA A 108 -13.67 3.42 15.02
C ALA A 108 -14.06 4.74 15.73
N LEU A 109 -14.56 5.72 14.99
CA LEU A 109 -15.09 6.98 15.55
C LEU A 109 -16.27 6.76 16.50
N ASN A 110 -17.03 5.67 16.32
CA ASN A 110 -18.12 5.26 17.22
C ASN A 110 -17.65 4.30 18.34
N GLY A 111 -16.33 4.18 18.56
CA GLY A 111 -15.75 3.36 19.63
C GLY A 111 -15.70 1.86 19.34
N ILE A 112 -16.00 1.43 18.11
CA ILE A 112 -15.90 0.02 17.72
C ILE A 112 -14.45 -0.30 17.41
N THR A 113 -13.87 -1.25 18.13
CA THR A 113 -12.52 -1.76 17.94
C THR A 113 -12.56 -3.23 17.58
N LEU A 114 -11.66 -3.65 16.68
CA LEU A 114 -11.45 -5.05 16.36
C LEU A 114 -10.02 -5.45 16.73
N PRO A 115 -9.81 -6.68 17.17
CA PRO A 115 -8.45 -7.17 17.41
C PRO A 115 -7.72 -7.39 16.07
N GLY A 116 -6.39 -7.29 16.09
CA GLY A 116 -5.56 -7.67 14.95
C GLY A 116 -5.53 -6.64 13.82
N VAL A 117 -5.77 -5.36 14.08
CA VAL A 117 -5.72 -4.29 13.07
C VAL A 117 -4.35 -4.27 12.40
N GLU A 118 -3.27 -4.17 13.16
CA GLU A 118 -1.90 -4.13 12.65
C GLU A 118 -1.52 -5.37 11.82
N PRO A 119 -1.72 -6.60 12.31
CA PRO A 119 -1.45 -7.80 11.52
C PRO A 119 -2.26 -7.86 10.23
N MET A 120 -3.49 -7.35 10.21
CA MET A 120 -4.33 -7.34 9.01
C MET A 120 -3.85 -6.31 7.99
N ILE A 121 -3.35 -5.16 8.42
CA ILE A 121 -2.68 -4.18 7.56
C ILE A 121 -1.44 -4.81 6.94
N ALA A 122 -0.59 -5.43 7.73
CA ALA A 122 0.60 -6.12 7.26
C ALA A 122 0.27 -7.28 6.28
N ALA A 123 -0.75 -8.07 6.59
CA ALA A 123 -1.25 -9.14 5.71
C ALA A 123 -1.79 -8.59 4.39
N SER A 124 -2.41 -7.41 4.39
CA SER A 124 -2.88 -6.76 3.17
C SER A 124 -1.73 -6.41 2.23
N LEU A 125 -0.62 -5.89 2.75
CA LEU A 125 0.58 -5.60 1.98
C LEU A 125 1.18 -6.86 1.37
N LEU A 126 1.28 -7.93 2.16
CA LEU A 126 1.76 -9.22 1.66
C LEU A 126 0.88 -9.73 0.51
N ALA A 127 -0.44 -9.75 0.70
CA ALA A 127 -1.39 -10.22 -0.30
C ALA A 127 -1.39 -9.35 -1.57
N LEU A 128 -1.48 -8.02 -1.41
CA LEU A 128 -1.47 -7.08 -2.53
C LEU A 128 -0.13 -7.12 -3.27
N GLY A 129 0.98 -7.19 -2.56
CA GLY A 129 2.30 -7.32 -3.15
C GLY A 129 2.44 -8.59 -3.99
N LEU A 130 1.94 -9.73 -3.51
CA LEU A 130 1.91 -10.99 -4.26
C LEU A 130 1.01 -10.89 -5.49
N LEU A 131 -0.18 -10.30 -5.38
CA LEU A 131 -1.10 -10.08 -6.50
C LEU A 131 -0.46 -9.21 -7.59
N VAL A 132 0.25 -8.16 -7.22
CA VAL A 132 1.00 -7.30 -8.14
C VAL A 132 2.16 -8.06 -8.79
N ALA A 133 2.96 -8.77 -7.99
CA ALA A 133 4.14 -9.50 -8.46
C ALA A 133 3.78 -10.61 -9.45
N THR A 134 2.71 -11.33 -9.16
CA THR A 134 2.24 -12.45 -10.00
C THR A 134 1.31 -12.00 -11.13
N ARG A 135 0.80 -10.75 -11.08
CA ARG A 135 -0.24 -10.23 -11.98
C ARG A 135 -1.48 -11.13 -12.01
N THR A 136 -1.82 -11.73 -10.88
CA THR A 136 -2.95 -12.65 -10.80
C THR A 136 -4.25 -11.90 -11.04
N ALA A 137 -5.01 -12.32 -12.04
CA ALA A 137 -6.35 -11.82 -12.29
C ALA A 137 -7.36 -12.64 -11.46
N LEU A 138 -8.09 -11.94 -10.59
CA LEU A 138 -9.23 -12.51 -9.86
C LEU A 138 -10.53 -12.10 -10.55
N PRO A 139 -11.62 -12.87 -10.37
CA PRO A 139 -12.96 -12.38 -10.68
C PRO A 139 -13.19 -11.02 -10.00
N THR A 140 -13.79 -10.07 -10.71
CA THR A 140 -13.92 -8.69 -10.25
C THR A 140 -14.57 -8.58 -8.85
N SER A 141 -15.61 -9.37 -8.60
CA SER A 141 -16.28 -9.42 -7.29
C SER A 141 -15.40 -9.97 -6.18
N LEU A 142 -14.64 -11.03 -6.47
CA LEU A 142 -13.73 -11.63 -5.48
C LEU A 142 -12.58 -10.68 -5.14
N GLY A 143 -12.00 -10.02 -6.16
CA GLY A 143 -10.97 -9.04 -5.96
C GLY A 143 -11.45 -7.83 -5.14
N ALA A 144 -12.63 -7.32 -5.45
CA ALA A 144 -13.25 -6.24 -4.70
C ALA A 144 -13.56 -6.65 -3.25
N ALA A 145 -14.07 -7.86 -3.01
CA ALA A 145 -14.36 -8.37 -1.67
C ALA A 145 -13.08 -8.56 -0.84
N LEU A 146 -12.03 -9.11 -1.43
CA LEU A 146 -10.72 -9.28 -0.77
C LEU A 146 -10.16 -7.93 -0.32
N VAL A 147 -10.15 -6.98 -1.23
CA VAL A 147 -9.63 -5.63 -0.98
C VAL A 147 -10.48 -4.88 0.04
N ALA A 148 -11.82 -5.03 -0.01
CA ALA A 148 -12.74 -4.48 0.97
C ALA A 148 -12.50 -5.04 2.39
N GLY A 149 -12.24 -6.36 2.50
CA GLY A 149 -11.91 -6.97 3.78
C GLY A 149 -10.67 -6.33 4.44
N PHE A 150 -9.62 -6.10 3.68
CA PHE A 150 -8.43 -5.40 4.19
C PHE A 150 -8.70 -3.93 4.48
N ALA A 151 -9.46 -3.26 3.61
CA ALA A 151 -9.77 -1.84 3.77
C ALA A 151 -10.52 -1.51 5.06
N LEU A 152 -11.31 -2.46 5.59
CA LEU A 152 -11.99 -2.31 6.88
C LEU A 152 -10.98 -2.05 8.01
N PHE A 153 -9.90 -2.82 8.03
CA PHE A 153 -8.86 -2.68 9.06
C PHE A 153 -8.03 -1.40 8.88
N HIS A 154 -7.72 -1.01 7.63
CA HIS A 154 -7.12 0.29 7.36
C HIS A 154 -8.02 1.44 7.85
N GLY A 155 -9.32 1.34 7.63
CA GLY A 155 -10.29 2.32 8.12
C GLY A 155 -10.36 2.37 9.65
N LEU A 156 -10.35 1.21 10.32
CA LEU A 156 -10.33 1.14 11.79
C LEU A 156 -9.08 1.81 12.36
N ALA A 157 -7.91 1.57 11.79
CA ALA A 157 -6.67 2.24 12.20
C ALA A 157 -6.79 3.75 12.07
N HIS A 158 -7.16 4.24 10.90
CA HIS A 158 -7.30 5.67 10.65
C HIS A 158 -8.33 6.35 11.54
N GLY A 159 -9.49 5.72 11.76
CA GLY A 159 -10.55 6.31 12.57
C GLY A 159 -10.16 6.50 14.05
N GLN A 160 -9.22 5.70 14.57
CA GLN A 160 -8.69 5.86 15.92
C GLN A 160 -7.74 7.06 16.05
N GLU A 161 -7.13 7.50 14.96
CA GLU A 161 -6.13 8.56 14.93
C GLU A 161 -6.72 9.93 14.53
N LEU A 162 -7.97 9.95 14.01
CA LEU A 162 -8.61 11.18 13.56
C LEU A 162 -9.05 12.05 14.73
N GLY A 163 -8.53 13.30 14.75
CA GLY A 163 -8.93 14.34 15.70
C GLY A 163 -9.64 15.51 15.00
N GLY A 164 -10.16 16.45 15.81
CA GLY A 164 -10.75 17.69 15.31
C GLY A 164 -12.10 17.49 14.60
N HIS A 165 -12.27 18.13 13.44
CA HIS A 165 -13.48 18.00 12.62
C HIS A 165 -13.47 16.69 11.82
N ALA A 166 -14.00 15.61 12.39
CA ALA A 166 -13.96 14.26 11.82
C ALA A 166 -14.47 14.18 10.37
N SER A 167 -15.55 14.88 10.02
CA SER A 167 -16.09 14.89 8.65
C SER A 167 -15.11 15.48 7.63
N ALA A 168 -14.41 16.55 8.01
CA ALA A 168 -13.41 17.18 7.15
C ALA A 168 -12.17 16.27 7.00
N ALA A 169 -11.69 15.67 8.10
CA ALA A 169 -10.58 14.74 8.08
C ALA A 169 -10.88 13.49 7.24
N LEU A 170 -12.05 12.88 7.42
CA LEU A 170 -12.52 11.76 6.60
C LEU A 170 -12.60 12.11 5.11
N THR A 171 -13.09 13.31 4.79
CA THR A 171 -13.16 13.77 3.39
C THR A 171 -11.76 13.87 2.78
N GLY A 172 -10.80 14.49 3.48
CA GLY A 172 -9.42 14.59 3.05
C GLY A 172 -8.79 13.22 2.83
N MET A 173 -8.96 12.31 3.78
CA MET A 173 -8.44 10.94 3.73
C MET A 173 -9.00 10.15 2.54
N VAL A 174 -10.32 10.18 2.32
CA VAL A 174 -10.95 9.45 1.20
C VAL A 174 -10.48 10.00 -0.15
N LEU A 175 -10.39 11.32 -0.30
CA LEU A 175 -9.90 11.95 -1.53
C LEU A 175 -8.45 11.58 -1.81
N SER A 176 -7.58 11.61 -0.80
CA SER A 176 -6.19 11.21 -0.92
C SER A 176 -6.06 9.72 -1.28
N THR A 177 -6.84 8.84 -0.63
CA THR A 177 -6.92 7.42 -0.95
C THR A 177 -7.30 7.19 -2.40
N LEU A 178 -8.35 7.85 -2.89
CA LEU A 178 -8.78 7.74 -4.29
C LEU A 178 -7.70 8.26 -5.24
N ALA A 179 -7.03 9.37 -4.91
CA ALA A 179 -5.93 9.90 -5.73
C ALA A 179 -4.75 8.90 -5.83
N LEU A 180 -4.39 8.24 -4.72
CA LEU A 180 -3.35 7.22 -4.69
C LEU A 180 -3.74 5.97 -5.50
N HIS A 181 -5.01 5.55 -5.43
CA HIS A 181 -5.51 4.48 -6.28
C HIS A 181 -5.42 4.85 -7.77
N MET A 182 -5.82 6.05 -8.13
CA MET A 182 -5.73 6.53 -9.52
C MET A 182 -4.29 6.63 -10.00
N ALA A 183 -3.35 7.09 -9.15
CA ALA A 183 -1.93 7.07 -9.45
C ALA A 183 -1.44 5.62 -9.69
N GLY A 184 -1.82 4.68 -8.83
CA GLY A 184 -1.51 3.26 -8.98
C GLY A 184 -2.05 2.68 -10.30
N ILE A 185 -3.29 3.00 -10.67
CA ILE A 185 -3.88 2.61 -11.96
C ILE A 185 -3.05 3.19 -13.12
N GLY A 186 -2.72 4.48 -13.08
CA GLY A 186 -1.92 5.14 -14.10
C GLY A 186 -0.56 4.48 -14.28
N PHE A 187 0.16 4.21 -13.19
CA PHE A 187 1.43 3.46 -13.23
C PHE A 187 1.24 2.03 -13.78
N GLY A 188 0.20 1.34 -13.34
CA GLY A 188 -0.11 -0.01 -13.81
C GLY A 188 -0.36 -0.07 -15.30
N LEU A 189 -1.16 0.83 -15.85
CA LEU A 189 -1.43 0.94 -17.27
C LEU A 189 -0.16 1.27 -18.06
N ALA A 190 0.67 2.20 -17.58
CA ALA A 190 1.93 2.57 -18.22
C ALA A 190 2.94 1.40 -18.24
N LEU A 191 3.05 0.65 -17.15
CA LEU A 191 4.00 -0.45 -17.00
C LEU A 191 3.53 -1.75 -17.67
N ARG A 192 2.25 -1.94 -17.82
CA ARG A 192 1.63 -3.16 -18.32
C ARG A 192 2.19 -3.61 -19.68
N GLN A 193 2.47 -2.66 -20.57
CA GLN A 193 2.98 -2.92 -21.91
C GLN A 193 4.50 -2.75 -22.03
N ARG A 194 5.11 -2.00 -21.11
CA ARG A 194 6.53 -1.63 -21.20
C ARG A 194 7.47 -2.62 -20.51
N SER A 195 7.04 -3.20 -19.42
CA SER A 195 7.90 -4.09 -18.63
C SER A 195 7.09 -5.13 -17.87
N ARG A 196 7.56 -6.37 -17.90
CA ARG A 196 7.04 -7.44 -17.02
C ARG A 196 7.78 -7.51 -15.69
N TRP A 197 8.97 -6.95 -15.63
CA TRP A 197 9.84 -7.06 -14.45
C TRP A 197 9.58 -5.97 -13.42
N LEU A 198 9.36 -4.73 -13.85
CA LEU A 198 9.15 -3.61 -12.92
C LEU A 198 7.97 -3.84 -11.97
N PRO A 199 6.77 -4.25 -12.41
CA PRO A 199 5.68 -4.56 -11.50
C PRO A 199 6.00 -5.76 -10.58
N ARG A 200 6.75 -6.75 -11.07
CA ARG A 200 7.17 -7.89 -10.23
C ARG A 200 8.08 -7.44 -9.10
N ILE A 201 9.09 -6.64 -9.40
CA ILE A 201 10.02 -6.12 -8.40
C ILE A 201 9.26 -5.25 -7.39
N ALA A 202 8.40 -4.35 -7.85
CA ALA A 202 7.57 -3.53 -6.98
C ALA A 202 6.67 -4.39 -6.07
N GLY A 203 5.98 -5.37 -6.64
CA GLY A 203 5.12 -6.29 -5.88
C GLY A 203 5.89 -7.13 -4.87
N ILE A 204 7.07 -7.65 -5.23
CA ILE A 204 7.95 -8.37 -4.30
C ILE A 204 8.38 -7.43 -3.17
N GLY A 205 8.76 -6.19 -3.46
CA GLY A 205 9.11 -5.19 -2.45
C GLY A 205 7.98 -4.94 -1.45
N VAL A 206 6.76 -4.74 -1.93
CA VAL A 206 5.57 -4.56 -1.08
C VAL A 206 5.27 -5.82 -0.27
N ALA A 207 5.34 -7.02 -0.88
CA ALA A 207 5.11 -8.28 -0.18
C ALA A 207 6.16 -8.53 0.91
N THR A 208 7.43 -8.24 0.63
CA THR A 208 8.53 -8.38 1.61
C THR A 208 8.36 -7.39 2.76
N PHE A 209 7.93 -6.17 2.46
CA PHE A 209 7.63 -5.16 3.48
C PHE A 209 6.49 -5.64 4.40
N GLY A 210 5.37 -6.12 3.83
CA GLY A 210 4.26 -6.69 4.61
C GLY A 210 4.68 -7.92 5.44
N LEU A 211 5.50 -8.80 4.87
CA LEU A 211 6.06 -9.94 5.62
C LEU A 211 6.97 -9.49 6.77
N GLY A 212 7.75 -8.44 6.56
CA GLY A 212 8.59 -7.83 7.59
C GLY A 212 7.75 -7.31 8.76
N LEU A 213 6.64 -6.63 8.49
CA LEU A 213 5.72 -6.15 9.52
C LEU A 213 5.00 -7.27 10.29
N LEU A 214 4.82 -8.44 9.67
CA LEU A 214 4.27 -9.62 10.33
C LEU A 214 5.32 -10.35 11.21
N SER A 215 6.60 -10.04 11.07
CA SER A 215 7.65 -10.71 11.82
C SER A 215 7.64 -10.32 13.29
N PRO A 216 7.63 -11.29 14.24
CA PRO A 216 7.71 -11.01 15.68
C PRO A 216 8.93 -10.19 16.08
N ALA A 217 10.03 -10.30 15.33
CA ALA A 217 11.25 -9.53 15.57
C ALA A 217 11.07 -8.03 15.35
N ILE A 218 10.13 -7.64 14.47
CA ILE A 218 9.76 -6.24 14.21
C ILE A 218 8.57 -5.84 15.08
N ALA A 219 7.59 -6.72 15.26
CA ALA A 219 6.42 -6.48 16.11
C ALA A 219 6.78 -6.32 17.62
N GLY A 220 7.95 -6.81 18.06
CA GLY A 220 8.43 -6.63 19.43
C GLY A 220 9.17 -5.32 19.69
N VAL A 221 9.28 -4.45 18.68
CA VAL A 221 9.91 -3.11 18.77
C VAL A 221 8.83 -2.01 18.88
N PHE A 222 7.57 -2.37 18.73
CA PHE A 222 6.38 -1.53 18.92
C PHE A 222 5.61 -2.02 20.14
#